data_aeb745d1a25a0803b34107f951f976bd
#
_entry.id   aeb745d1a25a0803b34107f951f976bd
#
_cell.length_a   1.000
_cell.length_b   1.000
_cell.length_c   1.000
_cell.angle_alpha   90.00
_cell.angle_beta   90.00
_cell.angle_gamma   90.00
#
_symmetry.space_group_name_H-M   'P 1'
#
loop_
_entity.id
_entity.type
_entity.pdbx_description
1 polymer ?
#
loop_
_entity_poly.entity_id
_entity_poly.type
_entity_poly.pdbx_seq_one_letter_code
_entity_poly.pdbx_strand_id
1 'polypeptide(L)'
;MDQVTKIDIVVPCYNVENVIGSCIESLLDQTIPHKEYHCFFINDYSTDNTQNVLQKYKSTKNITIINQEKNLGLAAARNAGIKKGCSELVALLDGDMTVEKDWLESLSKYFTKNIIAVMGDNIPPQNLSLNPVEKYYFGRLRGARQYDD
;
A
#
# COMPACT_ATOMS: atom_id res chain seq x y z
N MET A 1 11.33 -24.01 -3.97
CA MET A 1 11.80 -22.82 -4.70
C MET A 1 10.82 -21.71 -4.36
N ASP A 2 11.26 -20.73 -3.60
CA ASP A 2 10.44 -19.58 -3.26
C ASP A 2 10.17 -18.82 -4.57
N GLN A 3 8.89 -18.64 -4.86
CA GLN A 3 8.45 -17.95 -6.07
C GLN A 3 8.77 -16.47 -5.87
N VAL A 4 9.74 -15.92 -6.60
CA VAL A 4 10.09 -14.50 -6.54
C VAL A 4 8.86 -13.72 -7.02
N THR A 5 8.25 -12.98 -6.12
CA THR A 5 7.18 -12.04 -6.43
C THR A 5 7.80 -10.84 -7.14
N LYS A 6 7.08 -10.27 -8.12
CA LYS A 6 7.60 -9.13 -8.90
C LYS A 6 7.43 -7.80 -8.19
N ILE A 7 6.45 -7.70 -7.27
CA ILE A 7 6.09 -6.46 -6.57
C ILE A 7 5.91 -6.74 -5.09
N ASP A 8 6.63 -6.03 -4.25
CA ASP A 8 6.37 -5.98 -2.81
C ASP A 8 5.53 -4.74 -2.48
N ILE A 9 4.38 -4.93 -1.82
CA ILE A 9 3.51 -3.84 -1.39
C ILE A 9 3.73 -3.64 0.11
N VAL A 10 4.14 -2.46 0.51
CA VAL A 10 4.43 -2.12 1.90
C VAL A 10 3.36 -1.17 2.43
N VAL A 11 2.64 -1.63 3.46
CA VAL A 11 1.50 -0.92 4.06
C VAL A 11 1.79 -0.66 5.55
N PRO A 12 2.24 0.54 5.92
CA PRO A 12 2.38 0.93 7.31
C PRO A 12 0.99 1.09 7.95
N CYS A 13 0.82 0.58 9.16
CA CYS A 13 -0.43 0.58 9.90
C CYS A 13 -0.22 1.15 11.30
N TYR A 14 -0.94 2.21 11.66
CA TYR A 14 -0.98 2.73 13.01
C TYR A 14 -2.38 3.28 13.31
N ASN A 15 -3.12 2.61 14.22
CA ASN A 15 -4.47 2.99 14.63
C ASN A 15 -5.43 3.17 13.43
N VAL A 16 -5.55 2.13 12.61
CA VAL A 16 -6.36 2.08 11.38
C VAL A 16 -7.44 0.99 11.43
N GLU A 17 -7.89 0.58 12.61
CA GLU A 17 -8.83 -0.53 12.82
C GLU A 17 -10.09 -0.47 11.96
N ASN A 18 -10.61 0.74 11.69
CA ASN A 18 -11.85 0.95 10.96
C ASN A 18 -11.72 0.88 9.43
N VAL A 19 -10.51 0.99 8.90
CA VAL A 19 -10.27 1.14 7.45
C VAL A 19 -9.33 0.09 6.88
N ILE A 20 -8.45 -0.50 7.70
CA ILE A 20 -7.44 -1.45 7.21
C ILE A 20 -8.04 -2.70 6.55
N GLY A 21 -9.22 -3.14 6.98
CA GLY A 21 -9.91 -4.25 6.33
C GLY A 21 -10.22 -3.97 4.86
N SER A 22 -10.76 -2.79 4.56
CA SER A 22 -11.05 -2.35 3.19
C SER A 22 -9.78 -2.21 2.34
N CYS A 23 -8.69 -1.72 2.94
CA CYS A 23 -7.38 -1.67 2.29
C CYS A 23 -6.92 -3.07 1.87
N ILE A 24 -6.94 -4.04 2.80
CA ILE A 24 -6.54 -5.43 2.53
C ILE A 24 -7.38 -6.05 1.42
N GLU A 25 -8.70 -5.94 1.50
CA GLU A 25 -9.61 -6.50 0.50
C GLU A 25 -9.36 -5.91 -0.90
N SER A 26 -9.10 -4.59 -1.01
CA SER A 26 -8.78 -3.96 -2.28
C SER A 26 -7.45 -4.47 -2.88
N LEU A 27 -6.47 -4.81 -2.03
CA LEU A 27 -5.21 -5.40 -2.47
C LEU A 27 -5.36 -6.89 -2.84
N LEU A 28 -6.32 -7.60 -2.27
CA LEU A 28 -6.62 -8.99 -2.64
C LEU A 28 -7.48 -9.11 -3.91
N ASP A 29 -8.16 -8.04 -4.32
CA ASP A 29 -9.01 -7.98 -5.51
C ASP A 29 -8.30 -7.41 -6.76
N GLN A 30 -6.97 -7.53 -6.84
CA GLN A 30 -6.18 -7.04 -7.97
C GLN A 30 -6.29 -7.95 -9.20
N THR A 31 -6.19 -7.35 -10.41
CA THR A 31 -6.26 -8.09 -11.71
C THR A 31 -5.04 -8.97 -11.96
N ILE A 32 -3.89 -8.63 -11.39
CA ILE A 32 -2.69 -9.47 -11.52
C ILE A 32 -2.74 -10.68 -10.56
N PRO A 33 -2.18 -11.82 -10.94
CA PRO A 33 -2.18 -13.02 -10.10
C PRO A 33 -1.50 -12.80 -8.75
N HIS A 34 -2.06 -13.33 -7.66
CA HIS A 34 -1.52 -13.24 -6.29
C HIS A 34 -0.07 -13.72 -6.15
N LYS A 35 0.40 -14.58 -7.05
CA LYS A 35 1.79 -15.04 -7.09
C LYS A 35 2.78 -14.00 -7.61
N GLU A 36 2.30 -12.88 -8.15
CA GLU A 36 3.12 -11.82 -8.73
C GLU A 36 3.32 -10.63 -7.79
N TYR A 37 2.66 -10.64 -6.63
CA TYR A 37 2.85 -9.60 -5.61
C TYR A 37 2.77 -10.16 -4.20
N HIS A 38 3.39 -9.46 -3.25
CA HIS A 38 3.33 -9.78 -1.82
C HIS A 38 3.08 -8.53 -1.00
N CYS A 39 2.17 -8.62 -0.02
CA CYS A 39 1.79 -7.49 0.83
C CYS A 39 2.44 -7.64 2.21
N PHE A 40 3.17 -6.63 2.63
CA PHE A 40 3.73 -6.49 3.96
C PHE A 40 2.94 -5.44 4.74
N PHE A 41 2.19 -5.86 5.76
CA PHE A 41 1.48 -4.98 6.68
C PHE A 41 2.33 -4.79 7.92
N ILE A 42 2.78 -3.57 8.16
CA ILE A 42 3.65 -3.23 9.28
C ILE A 42 2.84 -2.52 10.35
N ASN A 43 2.46 -3.25 11.40
CA ASN A 43 1.79 -2.68 12.56
C ASN A 43 2.82 -1.95 13.42
N ASP A 44 2.81 -0.62 13.37
CA ASP A 44 3.73 0.24 14.10
C ASP A 44 3.27 0.48 15.56
N TYR A 45 3.04 -0.63 16.29
CA TYR A 45 2.61 -0.62 17.67
C TYR A 45 1.24 0.07 17.88
N SER A 46 0.24 -0.30 17.08
CA SER A 46 -1.12 0.24 17.23
C SER A 46 -1.70 -0.05 18.62
N THR A 47 -2.43 0.92 19.16
CA THR A 47 -3.09 0.86 20.47
C THR A 47 -4.59 0.54 20.39
N ASP A 48 -5.14 0.56 19.18
CA ASP A 48 -6.51 0.18 18.85
C ASP A 48 -6.60 -1.32 18.44
N ASN A 49 -7.68 -1.71 17.80
CA ASN A 49 -7.92 -3.10 17.36
C ASN A 49 -7.25 -3.46 16.02
N THR A 50 -6.40 -2.60 15.45
CA THR A 50 -5.70 -2.81 14.16
C THR A 50 -5.02 -4.19 14.09
N GLN A 51 -4.29 -4.58 15.15
CA GLN A 51 -3.59 -5.86 15.18
C GLN A 51 -4.55 -7.05 15.03
N ASN A 52 -5.69 -7.03 15.69
CA ASN A 52 -6.68 -8.12 15.61
C ASN A 52 -7.32 -8.19 14.22
N VAL A 53 -7.54 -7.04 13.56
CA VAL A 53 -8.02 -7.01 12.18
C VAL A 53 -7.00 -7.66 11.26
N LEU A 54 -5.72 -7.27 11.34
CA LEU A 54 -4.63 -7.82 10.54
C LEU A 54 -4.49 -9.35 10.74
N GLN A 55 -4.61 -9.85 11.98
CA GLN A 55 -4.46 -11.28 12.29
C GLN A 55 -5.48 -12.17 11.56
N LYS A 56 -6.65 -11.67 11.16
CA LYS A 56 -7.63 -12.41 10.37
C LYS A 56 -7.07 -12.84 9.01
N TYR A 57 -6.11 -12.11 8.47
CA TYR A 57 -5.49 -12.34 7.16
C TYR A 57 -4.14 -13.06 7.21
N LYS A 58 -3.67 -13.43 8.41
CA LYS A 58 -2.35 -14.07 8.62
C LYS A 58 -2.14 -15.35 7.79
N SER A 59 -3.20 -16.08 7.47
CA SER A 59 -3.12 -17.33 6.69
C SER A 59 -3.16 -17.11 5.17
N THR A 60 -3.29 -15.88 4.71
CA THR A 60 -3.30 -15.54 3.28
C THR A 60 -1.89 -15.61 2.73
N LYS A 61 -1.68 -16.39 1.66
CA LYS A 61 -0.33 -16.76 1.15
C LYS A 61 0.54 -15.58 0.76
N ASN A 62 -0.06 -14.51 0.20
CA ASN A 62 0.65 -13.33 -0.26
C ASN A 62 0.58 -12.16 0.74
N ILE A 63 0.35 -12.45 2.03
CA ILE A 63 0.35 -11.46 3.11
C ILE A 63 1.36 -11.85 4.18
N THR A 64 2.15 -10.88 4.60
CA THR A 64 3.00 -10.96 5.80
C THR A 64 2.68 -9.81 6.73
N ILE A 65 2.45 -10.12 8.02
CA ILE A 65 2.20 -9.12 9.06
C ILE A 65 3.45 -9.01 9.92
N ILE A 66 3.94 -7.79 10.11
CA ILE A 66 5.09 -7.47 10.94
C ILE A 66 4.61 -6.54 12.06
N ASN A 67 4.79 -6.97 13.32
CA ASN A 67 4.49 -6.13 14.48
C ASN A 67 5.78 -5.52 15.00
N GLN A 68 5.82 -4.22 15.18
CA GLN A 68 6.92 -3.52 15.84
C GLN A 68 6.71 -3.53 17.37
N GLU A 69 7.80 -3.57 18.12
CA GLU A 69 7.76 -3.60 19.59
C GLU A 69 7.45 -2.24 20.22
N LYS A 70 7.53 -1.16 19.43
CA LYS A 70 7.18 0.21 19.82
C LYS A 70 6.84 1.02 18.58
N ASN A 71 6.14 2.13 18.75
CA ASN A 71 5.90 3.07 17.66
C ASN A 71 7.22 3.73 17.25
N LEU A 72 7.64 3.49 16.01
CA LEU A 72 8.87 4.03 15.41
C LEU A 72 8.61 5.05 14.30
N GLY A 73 7.33 5.26 13.98
CA GLY A 73 6.86 6.20 12.98
C GLY A 73 6.86 5.64 11.55
N LEU A 74 6.18 6.37 10.68
CA LEU A 74 5.88 5.99 9.29
C LEU A 74 7.11 5.55 8.49
N ALA A 75 8.20 6.33 8.57
CA ALA A 75 9.43 6.03 7.83
C ALA A 75 10.06 4.71 8.26
N ALA A 76 10.09 4.43 9.57
CA ALA A 76 10.63 3.18 10.10
C ALA A 76 9.75 1.98 9.71
N ALA A 77 8.43 2.14 9.76
CA ALA A 77 7.49 1.11 9.33
C ALA A 77 7.67 0.78 7.83
N ARG A 78 7.75 1.79 6.95
CA ARG A 78 8.04 1.59 5.52
C ARG A 78 9.37 0.87 5.31
N ASN A 79 10.43 1.31 5.98
CA ASN A 79 11.75 0.67 5.89
C ASN A 79 11.74 -0.78 6.38
N ALA A 80 10.96 -1.11 7.41
CA ALA A 80 10.83 -2.49 7.89
C ALA A 80 10.21 -3.41 6.82
N GLY A 81 9.17 -2.94 6.12
CA GLY A 81 8.56 -3.67 5.03
C GLY A 81 9.50 -3.82 3.83
N ILE A 82 10.16 -2.74 3.40
CA ILE A 82 11.12 -2.76 2.28
C ILE A 82 12.27 -3.75 2.56
N LYS A 83 12.82 -3.73 3.77
CA LYS A 83 13.91 -4.65 4.16
C LYS A 83 13.47 -6.11 4.21
N LYS A 84 12.21 -6.38 4.44
CA LYS A 84 11.66 -7.75 4.50
C LYS A 84 11.40 -8.31 3.11
N GLY A 85 11.04 -7.45 2.18
CA GLY A 85 10.79 -7.79 0.79
C GLY A 85 12.06 -8.14 0.02
N CYS A 86 11.88 -8.74 -1.16
CA CYS A 86 12.97 -9.11 -2.06
C CYS A 86 12.60 -8.91 -3.54
N SER A 87 11.44 -8.33 -3.82
CA SER A 87 10.99 -8.07 -5.18
C SER A 87 11.74 -6.91 -5.81
N GLU A 88 11.77 -6.88 -7.14
CA GLU A 88 12.41 -5.82 -7.92
C GLU A 88 11.69 -4.48 -7.76
N LEU A 89 10.36 -4.52 -7.64
CA LEU A 89 9.51 -3.34 -7.48
C LEU A 89 8.94 -3.28 -6.07
N VAL A 90 8.87 -2.06 -5.54
CA VAL A 90 8.22 -1.79 -4.25
C VAL A 90 7.10 -0.76 -4.46
N ALA A 91 5.88 -1.12 -4.05
CA ALA A 91 4.76 -0.20 -3.97
C ALA A 91 4.55 0.22 -2.51
N LEU A 92 4.37 1.51 -2.27
CA LEU A 92 4.04 2.06 -0.94
C LEU A 92 2.57 2.49 -0.96
N LEU A 93 1.79 1.99 -0.01
CA LEU A 93 0.37 2.33 0.16
C LEU A 93 0.10 2.60 1.64
N ASP A 94 -0.62 3.66 1.96
CA ASP A 94 -1.00 3.93 3.35
C ASP A 94 -2.21 3.07 3.76
N GLY A 95 -2.23 2.61 5.02
CA GLY A 95 -3.21 1.63 5.51
C GLY A 95 -4.67 2.13 5.60
N ASP A 96 -4.89 3.42 5.37
CA ASP A 96 -6.21 4.06 5.29
C ASP A 96 -6.70 4.29 3.85
N MET A 97 -5.98 3.74 2.87
CA MET A 97 -6.31 3.86 1.45
C MET A 97 -6.87 2.56 0.88
N THR A 98 -7.70 2.66 -0.13
CA THR A 98 -8.12 1.57 -1.00
C THR A 98 -7.63 1.82 -2.43
N VAL A 99 -7.45 0.77 -3.19
CA VAL A 99 -6.96 0.84 -4.57
C VAL A 99 -7.96 0.22 -5.55
N GLU A 100 -7.97 0.69 -6.79
CA GLU A 100 -8.74 0.09 -7.86
C GLU A 100 -8.19 -1.29 -8.25
N LYS A 101 -9.03 -2.13 -8.84
CA LYS A 101 -8.67 -3.52 -9.21
C LYS A 101 -7.47 -3.63 -10.13
N ASP A 102 -7.26 -2.67 -11.01
CA ASP A 102 -6.18 -2.63 -11.98
C ASP A 102 -4.99 -1.77 -11.54
N TRP A 103 -4.94 -1.37 -10.26
CA TRP A 103 -3.93 -0.45 -9.73
C TRP A 103 -2.50 -0.96 -9.98
N LEU A 104 -2.19 -2.19 -9.59
CA LEU A 104 -0.87 -2.78 -9.79
C LEU A 104 -0.54 -2.98 -11.27
N GLU A 105 -1.51 -3.43 -12.05
CA GLU A 105 -1.35 -3.59 -13.50
C GLU A 105 -1.08 -2.25 -14.17
N SER A 106 -1.84 -1.22 -13.81
CA SER A 106 -1.71 0.13 -14.35
C SER A 106 -0.36 0.75 -14.00
N LEU A 107 0.10 0.66 -12.74
CA LEU A 107 1.40 1.16 -12.35
C LEU A 107 2.54 0.42 -13.06
N SER A 108 2.47 -0.91 -13.16
CA SER A 108 3.54 -1.71 -13.75
C SER A 108 3.81 -1.39 -15.22
N LYS A 109 2.82 -0.89 -15.97
CA LYS A 109 2.97 -0.48 -17.37
C LYS A 109 3.93 0.69 -17.58
N TYR A 110 4.11 1.52 -16.55
CA TYR A 110 4.97 2.71 -16.62
C TYR A 110 6.43 2.44 -16.27
N PHE A 111 6.75 1.28 -15.66
CA PHE A 111 8.14 0.96 -15.33
C PHE A 111 8.91 0.55 -16.59
N THR A 112 9.75 1.46 -17.08
CA THR A 112 10.67 1.27 -18.18
C THR A 112 12.11 1.48 -17.70
N LYS A 113 13.12 1.28 -18.57
CA LYS A 113 14.53 1.44 -18.19
C LYS A 113 14.88 2.82 -17.61
N ASN A 114 14.08 3.84 -17.93
CA ASN A 114 14.37 5.23 -17.55
C ASN A 114 13.42 5.76 -16.46
N ILE A 115 12.42 4.97 -16.02
CA ILE A 115 11.47 5.39 -14.99
C ILE A 115 11.74 4.60 -13.72
N ILE A 116 12.20 5.28 -12.68
CA ILE A 116 12.54 4.72 -11.38
C ILE A 116 11.43 4.82 -10.35
N ALA A 117 10.45 5.71 -10.55
CA ALA A 117 9.30 5.86 -9.67
C ALA A 117 8.04 6.26 -10.44
N VAL A 118 6.90 5.70 -10.04
CA VAL A 118 5.57 6.05 -10.54
C VAL A 118 4.68 6.35 -9.34
N MET A 119 3.88 7.40 -9.41
CA MET A 119 2.92 7.75 -8.37
C MET A 119 1.51 7.76 -8.96
N GLY A 120 0.59 7.07 -8.31
CA GLY A 120 -0.85 7.12 -8.64
C GLY A 120 -1.52 8.38 -8.09
N ASP A 121 -2.66 8.75 -8.65
CA ASP A 121 -3.49 9.83 -8.14
C ASP A 121 -4.31 9.38 -6.92
N ASN A 122 -4.41 10.25 -5.92
CA ASN A 122 -5.34 10.09 -4.82
C ASN A 122 -6.70 10.69 -5.23
N ILE A 123 -7.71 9.84 -5.34
CA ILE A 123 -9.07 10.24 -5.67
C ILE A 123 -9.93 10.15 -4.40
N PRO A 124 -10.59 11.25 -3.98
CA PRO A 124 -11.47 11.18 -2.83
C PRO A 124 -12.70 10.32 -3.15
N PRO A 125 -13.30 9.64 -2.14
CA PRO A 125 -14.56 8.94 -2.32
C PRO A 125 -15.62 9.85 -2.95
N GLN A 126 -16.37 9.33 -3.94
CA GLN A 126 -17.32 10.12 -4.75
C GLN A 126 -18.42 10.81 -3.94
N ASN A 127 -18.72 10.32 -2.72
CA ASN A 127 -19.78 10.83 -1.85
C ASN A 127 -19.26 11.71 -0.71
N LEU A 128 -18.00 12.10 -0.72
CA LEU A 128 -17.42 12.92 0.33
C LEU A 128 -17.64 14.41 0.03
N SER A 129 -18.29 15.13 0.97
CA SER A 129 -18.33 16.59 0.93
C SER A 129 -16.99 17.16 1.39
N LEU A 130 -16.13 17.47 0.41
CA LEU A 130 -14.79 17.99 0.67
C LEU A 130 -14.84 19.45 1.11
N ASN A 131 -14.09 19.77 2.16
CA ASN A 131 -13.85 21.16 2.55
C ASN A 131 -12.90 21.87 1.55
N PRO A 132 -12.74 23.22 1.58
CA PRO A 132 -11.92 23.94 0.63
C PRO A 132 -10.44 23.50 0.58
N VAL A 133 -9.87 23.04 1.70
CA VAL A 133 -8.48 22.58 1.78
C VAL A 133 -8.34 21.23 1.09
N GLU A 134 -9.25 20.31 1.36
CA GLU A 134 -9.29 18.99 0.71
C GLU A 134 -9.49 19.12 -0.80
N LYS A 135 -10.41 19.99 -1.25
CA LYS A 135 -10.58 20.30 -2.70
C LYS A 135 -9.30 20.81 -3.33
N TYR A 136 -8.51 21.63 -2.61
CA TYR A 136 -7.23 22.13 -3.09
C TYR A 136 -6.21 21.00 -3.25
N TYR A 137 -6.08 20.11 -2.25
CA TYR A 137 -5.17 18.97 -2.31
C TYR A 137 -5.52 18.01 -3.44
N PHE A 138 -6.77 17.57 -3.53
CA PHE A 138 -7.22 16.65 -4.57
C PHE A 138 -7.24 17.30 -5.97
N GLY A 139 -7.45 18.60 -6.07
CA GLY A 139 -7.41 19.34 -7.35
C GLY A 139 -6.00 19.50 -7.93
N ARG A 140 -4.95 19.47 -7.09
CA ARG A 140 -3.54 19.60 -7.52
C ARG A 140 -2.89 18.28 -7.96
N LEU A 141 -3.42 17.15 -7.51
CA LEU A 141 -2.87 15.81 -7.78
C LEU A 141 -3.33 15.22 -9.12
N ARG A 142 -4.14 15.95 -9.90
CA ARG A 142 -4.55 15.52 -11.24
C ARG A 142 -3.41 15.77 -12.23
N GLY A 143 -2.62 14.76 -12.44
CA GLY A 143 -1.57 14.70 -13.45
C GLY A 143 -0.41 13.84 -12.97
N ALA A 144 -0.18 12.70 -13.62
CA ALA A 144 1.02 11.92 -13.41
C ALA A 144 2.23 12.83 -13.67
N ARG A 145 3.07 13.08 -12.67
CA ARG A 145 4.34 13.76 -12.87
C ARG A 145 5.37 12.71 -13.24
N GLN A 146 5.80 12.75 -14.47
CA GLN A 146 6.99 12.03 -14.90
C GLN A 146 8.19 12.84 -14.38
N TYR A 147 8.99 12.23 -13.53
CA TYR A 147 10.29 12.80 -13.14
C TYR A 147 11.32 12.13 -14.03
N ASP A 148 11.77 12.86 -15.05
CA ASP A 148 12.94 12.51 -15.83
C ASP A 148 14.18 13.00 -15.05
N ASP A 149 15.25 12.20 -15.02
CA ASP A 149 16.55 12.55 -14.41
C ASP A 149 17.18 13.78 -15.07
#